data_7e1b87c1c75b7e94d5f1c0a878d4763e
#
_entry.id   7e1b87c1c75b7e94d5f1c0a878d4763e
#
_cell.length_a   1.000
_cell.length_b   1.000
_cell.length_c   1.000
_cell.angle_alpha   90.00
_cell.angle_beta   90.00
_cell.angle_gamma   90.00
#
_symmetry.space_group_name_H-M   'P 1'
#
loop_
_entity.id
_entity.type
_entity.pdbx_description
1 polymer ?
#
loop_
_entity_poly.entity_id
_entity_poly.type
_entity_poly.pdbx_seq_one_letter_code
_entity_poly.pdbx_strand_id
1 'polypeptide(L)'
;MRALCAVLLLLIGIDGYSQSPEEVDINNKAVALMDGEQYKEALPFLDDLVTRDSISTIYRHNRAVTLFNLKKYSEALADYEILSAAIPAESEYVFQIGNAYEQLDSAELAVQFYSKAIQLENDKFLYYFKRGTVYLNEGKFKEAENDFNESLLLNPRHDNSLHNRGIALYKLGQTRKACQDWCQADELGNRYSASHIKTNCSMFDPCKRKR
;
A
#
# COMPACT_ATOMS: atom_id res chain seq x y z
N MET A 1 8.88 12.56 7.19
CA MET A 1 8.92 11.96 8.55
C MET A 1 9.19 10.49 8.35
N ARG A 2 10.38 10.04 8.74
CA ARG A 2 10.84 8.66 8.60
C ARG A 2 10.07 7.80 9.60
N ALA A 3 9.24 6.88 9.12
CA ALA A 3 8.62 5.88 9.97
C ALA A 3 9.67 4.80 10.25
N LEU A 4 10.27 4.85 11.44
CA LEU A 4 10.98 3.71 12.00
C LEU A 4 9.94 2.60 12.26
N CYS A 5 9.85 1.62 11.38
CA CYS A 5 9.26 0.32 11.72
C CYS A 5 10.27 -0.49 12.54
N ALA A 6 10.47 -0.08 13.79
CA ALA A 6 11.07 -0.96 14.78
C ALA A 6 9.97 -1.89 15.28
N VAL A 7 9.80 -3.04 14.62
CA VAL A 7 8.98 -4.14 15.16
C VAL A 7 9.77 -4.78 16.29
N LEU A 8 9.46 -4.35 17.50
CA LEU A 8 9.92 -5.00 18.73
C LEU A 8 9.10 -6.29 18.87
N LEU A 9 9.58 -7.39 18.28
CA LEU A 9 9.02 -8.72 18.51
C LEU A 9 9.35 -9.18 19.90
N LEU A 10 8.35 -9.13 20.79
CA LEU A 10 8.35 -9.87 22.05
C LEU A 10 8.47 -11.36 21.74
N LEU A 11 9.61 -11.93 22.11
CA LEU A 11 9.90 -13.36 22.12
C LEU A 11 8.91 -14.08 23.03
N ILE A 12 7.88 -14.70 22.46
CA ILE A 12 7.18 -15.81 23.09
C ILE A 12 7.69 -17.06 22.38
N GLY A 13 8.50 -17.83 23.10
CA GLY A 13 9.14 -19.02 22.60
C GLY A 13 8.14 -20.09 22.17
N ILE A 14 8.30 -20.53 20.93
CA ILE A 14 7.93 -21.85 20.49
C ILE A 14 9.17 -22.42 19.79
N ASP A 15 9.78 -23.39 20.46
CA ASP A 15 10.82 -24.30 19.99
C ASP A 15 12.02 -23.79 19.17
N GLY A 16 13.12 -23.53 19.86
CA GLY A 16 14.42 -24.13 19.58
C GLY A 16 15.22 -23.68 18.35
N TYR A 17 14.78 -22.76 17.50
CA TYR A 17 15.62 -22.18 16.45
C TYR A 17 16.07 -20.79 16.85
N SER A 18 17.17 -20.71 17.61
CA SER A 18 17.89 -19.44 17.76
C SER A 18 18.65 -19.18 16.45
N GLN A 19 18.34 -18.07 15.79
CA GLN A 19 19.13 -17.56 14.67
C GLN A 19 20.62 -17.58 15.06
N SER A 20 21.45 -18.10 14.17
CA SER A 20 22.89 -18.07 14.44
C SER A 20 23.39 -16.61 14.40
N PRO A 21 24.44 -16.25 15.15
CA PRO A 21 25.02 -14.90 15.07
C PRO A 21 25.40 -14.49 13.64
N GLU A 22 25.81 -15.45 12.82
CA GLU A 22 26.12 -15.22 11.39
C GLU A 22 24.86 -14.84 10.60
N GLU A 23 23.73 -15.53 10.79
CA GLU A 23 22.47 -15.20 10.10
C GLU A 23 21.94 -13.83 10.50
N VAL A 24 22.05 -13.47 11.78
CA VAL A 24 21.70 -12.14 12.27
C VAL A 24 22.56 -11.06 11.59
N ASP A 25 23.86 -11.29 11.43
CA ASP A 25 24.76 -10.34 10.78
C ASP A 25 24.46 -10.20 9.28
N ILE A 26 24.22 -11.31 8.58
CA ILE A 26 23.79 -11.32 7.18
C ILE A 26 22.48 -10.56 7.00
N ASN A 27 21.48 -10.82 7.88
CA ASN A 27 20.20 -10.12 7.82
C ASN A 27 20.35 -8.61 8.06
N ASN A 28 21.13 -8.21 9.05
CA ASN A 28 21.39 -6.80 9.32
C ASN A 28 22.06 -6.10 8.12
N LYS A 29 22.97 -6.78 7.45
CA LYS A 29 23.59 -6.28 6.23
C LYS A 29 22.57 -6.13 5.10
N ALA A 30 21.69 -7.11 4.90
CA ALA A 30 20.63 -7.04 3.90
C ALA A 30 19.66 -5.89 4.20
N VAL A 31 19.24 -5.72 5.44
CA VAL A 31 18.36 -4.61 5.87
C VAL A 31 19.03 -3.26 5.64
N ALA A 32 20.30 -3.10 5.96
CA ALA A 32 21.04 -1.85 5.71
C ALA A 32 21.12 -1.50 4.21
N LEU A 33 21.24 -2.52 3.34
CA LEU A 33 21.18 -2.33 1.89
C LEU A 33 19.75 -1.94 1.43
N MET A 34 18.72 -2.54 2.01
CA MET A 34 17.31 -2.18 1.74
C MET A 34 17.01 -0.74 2.15
N ASP A 35 17.49 -0.31 3.32
CA ASP A 35 17.35 1.08 3.79
C ASP A 35 18.04 2.09 2.86
N GLY A 36 19.10 1.66 2.18
CA GLY A 36 19.78 2.41 1.13
C GLY A 36 19.18 2.23 -0.27
N GLU A 37 18.02 1.59 -0.41
CA GLU A 37 17.34 1.26 -1.68
C GLU A 37 18.21 0.40 -2.63
N GLN A 38 19.25 -0.26 -2.10
CA GLN A 38 20.15 -1.14 -2.82
C GLN A 38 19.60 -2.58 -2.91
N TYR A 39 18.37 -2.72 -3.41
CA TYR A 39 17.63 -3.99 -3.42
C TYR A 39 18.33 -5.09 -4.23
N LYS A 40 19.05 -4.75 -5.30
CA LYS A 40 19.79 -5.74 -6.10
C LYS A 40 20.92 -6.39 -5.32
N GLU A 41 21.59 -5.60 -4.52
CA GLU A 41 22.68 -6.03 -3.66
C GLU A 41 22.18 -6.78 -2.41
N ALA A 42 20.97 -6.44 -1.92
CA ALA A 42 20.36 -7.10 -0.77
C ALA A 42 19.85 -8.51 -1.11
N LEU A 43 19.30 -8.72 -2.31
CA LEU A 43 18.59 -9.94 -2.68
C LEU A 43 19.43 -11.23 -2.49
N PRO A 44 20.70 -11.32 -2.90
CA PRO A 44 21.50 -12.54 -2.71
C PRO A 44 21.66 -12.96 -1.24
N PHE A 45 21.74 -12.00 -0.31
CA PHE A 45 21.82 -12.29 1.13
C PHE A 45 20.50 -12.85 1.66
N LEU A 46 19.37 -12.33 1.18
CA LEU A 46 18.05 -12.78 1.59
C LEU A 46 17.71 -14.15 0.98
N ASP A 47 18.13 -14.42 -0.24
CA ASP A 47 18.00 -15.75 -0.86
C ASP A 47 18.79 -16.81 -0.09
N ASP A 48 20.02 -16.51 0.35
CA ASP A 48 20.81 -17.39 1.19
C ASP A 48 20.12 -17.64 2.53
N LEU A 49 19.65 -16.59 3.21
CA LEU A 49 18.95 -16.71 4.49
C LEU A 49 17.66 -17.54 4.40
N VAL A 50 16.83 -17.32 3.39
CA VAL A 50 15.60 -18.12 3.18
C VAL A 50 15.91 -19.57 2.79
N THR A 51 17.07 -19.82 2.19
CA THR A 51 17.53 -21.19 1.92
C THR A 51 17.99 -21.91 3.18
N ARG A 52 18.70 -21.20 4.09
CA ARG A 52 19.16 -21.75 5.37
C ARG A 52 18.00 -21.98 6.35
N ASP A 53 17.08 -21.01 6.43
CA ASP A 53 15.90 -21.06 7.28
C ASP A 53 14.63 -20.70 6.48
N SER A 54 14.04 -21.73 5.86
CA SER A 54 12.87 -21.58 5.00
C SER A 54 11.57 -21.29 5.77
N ILE A 55 11.55 -21.42 7.09
CA ILE A 55 10.38 -21.13 7.92
C ILE A 55 10.44 -19.72 8.56
N SER A 56 11.60 -19.06 8.52
CA SER A 56 11.74 -17.70 9.06
C SER A 56 10.85 -16.71 8.34
N THR A 57 9.86 -16.17 9.05
CA THR A 57 8.98 -15.13 8.51
C THR A 57 9.72 -13.82 8.30
N ILE A 58 10.75 -13.52 9.08
CA ILE A 58 11.56 -12.30 8.98
C ILE A 58 12.33 -12.28 7.67
N TYR A 59 13.08 -13.34 7.38
CA TYR A 59 13.90 -13.40 6.15
C TYR A 59 13.03 -13.40 4.91
N ARG A 60 11.92 -14.15 4.94
CA ARG A 60 10.96 -14.19 3.85
C ARG A 60 10.28 -12.83 3.63
N HIS A 61 9.90 -12.13 4.71
CA HIS A 61 9.34 -10.78 4.61
C HIS A 61 10.33 -9.82 3.93
N ASN A 62 11.58 -9.79 4.39
CA ASN A 62 12.60 -8.91 3.83
C ASN A 62 12.84 -9.23 2.34
N ARG A 63 12.83 -10.53 1.97
CA ARG A 63 12.95 -10.95 0.57
C ARG A 63 11.75 -10.50 -0.25
N ALA A 64 10.53 -10.70 0.24
CA ALA A 64 9.31 -10.28 -0.45
C ALA A 64 9.30 -8.77 -0.74
N VAL A 65 9.65 -7.95 0.26
CA VAL A 65 9.78 -6.49 0.10
C VAL A 65 10.86 -6.15 -0.94
N THR A 66 12.01 -6.82 -0.89
CA THR A 66 13.11 -6.62 -1.84
C THR A 66 12.69 -6.99 -3.27
N LEU A 67 12.06 -8.15 -3.44
CA LEU A 67 11.55 -8.62 -4.73
C LEU A 67 10.50 -7.65 -5.31
N PHE A 68 9.58 -7.16 -4.47
CA PHE A 68 8.55 -6.21 -4.89
C PHE A 68 9.18 -4.90 -5.41
N ASN A 69 10.16 -4.35 -4.69
CA ASN A 69 10.88 -3.14 -5.12
C ASN A 69 11.72 -3.36 -6.38
N LEU A 70 12.19 -4.57 -6.62
CA LEU A 70 12.84 -4.98 -7.88
C LEU A 70 11.84 -5.26 -9.01
N LYS A 71 10.53 -5.05 -8.79
CA LYS A 71 9.44 -5.34 -9.72
C LYS A 71 9.30 -6.82 -10.10
N LYS A 72 9.85 -7.72 -9.29
CA LYS A 72 9.72 -9.17 -9.39
C LYS A 72 8.42 -9.61 -8.68
N TYR A 73 7.29 -9.10 -9.18
CA TYR A 73 6.01 -9.18 -8.46
C TYR A 73 5.52 -10.61 -8.25
N SER A 74 5.73 -11.51 -9.20
CA SER A 74 5.32 -12.92 -9.07
C SER A 74 6.15 -13.65 -8.00
N GLU A 75 7.44 -13.34 -7.88
CA GLU A 75 8.30 -13.92 -6.84
C GLU A 75 7.93 -13.35 -5.46
N ALA A 76 7.68 -12.03 -5.37
CA ALA A 76 7.20 -11.38 -4.14
C ALA A 76 5.84 -11.94 -3.69
N LEU A 77 4.92 -12.17 -4.63
CA LEU A 77 3.60 -12.75 -4.37
C LEU A 77 3.73 -14.11 -3.70
N ALA A 78 4.58 -14.99 -4.24
CA ALA A 78 4.80 -16.33 -3.66
C ALA A 78 5.29 -16.26 -2.20
N ASP A 79 6.19 -15.33 -1.89
CA ASP A 79 6.65 -15.14 -0.50
C ASP A 79 5.55 -14.56 0.39
N TYR A 80 4.76 -13.58 -0.06
CA TYR A 80 3.64 -13.04 0.71
C TYR A 80 2.52 -14.07 0.94
N GLU A 81 2.26 -14.97 0.00
CA GLU A 81 1.29 -16.06 0.18
C GLU A 81 1.73 -17.02 1.29
N ILE A 82 3.02 -17.38 1.33
CA ILE A 82 3.57 -18.21 2.41
C ILE A 82 3.48 -17.49 3.76
N LEU A 83 3.80 -16.19 3.82
CA LEU A 83 3.69 -15.38 5.03
C LEU A 83 2.24 -15.27 5.51
N SER A 84 1.30 -15.02 4.60
CA SER A 84 -0.13 -14.95 4.93
C SER A 84 -0.69 -16.28 5.42
N ALA A 85 -0.17 -17.40 4.91
CA ALA A 85 -0.53 -18.74 5.41
C ALA A 85 0.06 -19.02 6.79
N ALA A 86 1.28 -18.54 7.07
CA ALA A 86 1.93 -18.69 8.36
C ALA A 86 1.31 -17.82 9.45
N ILE A 87 0.85 -16.60 9.10
CA ILE A 87 0.25 -15.62 10.01
C ILE A 87 -1.07 -15.11 9.42
N PRO A 88 -2.16 -15.91 9.49
CA PRO A 88 -3.41 -15.61 8.77
C PRO A 88 -4.15 -14.35 9.26
N ALA A 89 -3.87 -13.88 10.48
CA ALA A 89 -4.47 -12.68 11.05
C ALA A 89 -3.73 -11.38 10.67
N GLU A 90 -2.57 -11.49 10.01
CA GLU A 90 -1.78 -10.32 9.62
C GLU A 90 -2.33 -9.73 8.32
N SER A 91 -3.10 -8.65 8.46
CA SER A 91 -3.77 -7.96 7.35
C SER A 91 -2.79 -7.39 6.33
N GLU A 92 -1.59 -7.02 6.78
CA GLU A 92 -0.55 -6.43 5.94
C GLU A 92 -0.08 -7.41 4.84
N TYR A 93 0.12 -8.69 5.15
CA TYR A 93 0.50 -9.66 4.10
C TYR A 93 -0.60 -9.84 3.05
N VAL A 94 -1.85 -9.89 3.50
CA VAL A 94 -3.01 -9.95 2.59
C VAL A 94 -3.09 -8.71 1.70
N PHE A 95 -2.81 -7.53 2.26
CA PHE A 95 -2.74 -6.27 1.53
C PHE A 95 -1.59 -6.27 0.50
N GLN A 96 -0.41 -6.77 0.87
CA GLN A 96 0.73 -6.86 -0.06
C GLN A 96 0.48 -7.86 -1.20
N ILE A 97 -0.26 -8.93 -0.96
CA ILE A 97 -0.74 -9.82 -2.04
C ILE A 97 -1.63 -9.01 -3.02
N GLY A 98 -2.54 -8.19 -2.50
CA GLY A 98 -3.36 -7.29 -3.33
C GLY A 98 -2.51 -6.32 -4.17
N ASN A 99 -1.47 -5.72 -3.56
CA ASN A 99 -0.53 -4.87 -4.27
C ASN A 99 0.22 -5.62 -5.38
N ALA A 100 0.65 -6.86 -5.14
CA ALA A 100 1.33 -7.66 -6.15
C ALA A 100 0.40 -7.96 -7.34
N TYR A 101 -0.86 -8.33 -7.07
CA TYR A 101 -1.85 -8.54 -8.14
C TYR A 101 -2.19 -7.25 -8.91
N GLU A 102 -2.25 -6.09 -8.24
CA GLU A 102 -2.40 -4.79 -8.92
C GLU A 102 -1.25 -4.55 -9.91
N GLN A 103 -0.02 -4.85 -9.51
CA GLN A 103 1.16 -4.69 -10.38
C GLN A 103 1.25 -5.74 -11.49
N LEU A 104 0.55 -6.87 -11.35
CA LEU A 104 0.41 -7.93 -12.36
C LEU A 104 -0.84 -7.73 -13.24
N ASP A 105 -1.42 -6.54 -13.24
CA ASP A 105 -2.63 -6.17 -14.00
C ASP A 105 -3.84 -7.08 -13.73
N SER A 106 -3.90 -7.69 -12.54
CA SER A 106 -4.97 -8.60 -12.12
C SER A 106 -5.95 -7.87 -11.18
N ALA A 107 -6.70 -6.91 -11.73
CA ALA A 107 -7.57 -6.00 -10.99
C ALA A 107 -8.59 -6.71 -10.10
N GLU A 108 -9.22 -7.79 -10.58
CA GLU A 108 -10.21 -8.56 -9.83
C GLU A 108 -9.59 -9.21 -8.59
N LEU A 109 -8.42 -9.83 -8.72
CA LEU A 109 -7.71 -10.43 -7.60
C LEU A 109 -7.22 -9.36 -6.62
N ALA A 110 -6.69 -8.24 -7.12
CA ALA A 110 -6.31 -7.12 -6.27
C ALA A 110 -7.48 -6.66 -5.38
N VAL A 111 -8.68 -6.45 -5.97
CA VAL A 111 -9.90 -6.08 -5.22
C VAL A 111 -10.28 -7.13 -4.18
N GLN A 112 -10.18 -8.42 -4.52
CA GLN A 112 -10.49 -9.51 -3.57
C GLN A 112 -9.55 -9.47 -2.37
N PHE A 113 -8.24 -9.34 -2.59
CA PHE A 113 -7.26 -9.32 -1.51
C PHE A 113 -7.31 -8.02 -0.69
N TYR A 114 -7.52 -6.86 -1.30
CA TYR A 114 -7.78 -5.62 -0.54
C TYR A 114 -9.05 -5.73 0.31
N SER A 115 -10.11 -6.35 -0.21
CA SER A 115 -11.34 -6.57 0.55
C SER A 115 -11.12 -7.52 1.74
N LYS A 116 -10.29 -8.56 1.57
CA LYS A 116 -9.92 -9.46 2.66
C LYS A 116 -9.06 -8.74 3.71
N ALA A 117 -8.12 -7.88 3.30
CA ALA A 117 -7.34 -7.06 4.23
C ALA A 117 -8.22 -6.12 5.06
N ILE A 118 -9.20 -5.47 4.43
CA ILE A 118 -10.21 -4.63 5.11
C ILE A 118 -11.07 -5.43 6.09
N GLN A 119 -11.42 -6.68 5.77
CA GLN A 119 -12.17 -7.55 6.70
C GLN A 119 -11.34 -7.93 7.93
N LEU A 120 -10.03 -8.10 7.78
CA LEU A 120 -9.13 -8.38 8.89
C LEU A 120 -8.86 -7.12 9.74
N GLU A 121 -8.70 -5.97 9.11
CA GLU A 121 -8.40 -4.70 9.77
C GLU A 121 -9.01 -3.54 8.98
N ASN A 122 -10.03 -2.91 9.53
CA ASN A 122 -10.86 -1.92 8.80
C ASN A 122 -10.54 -0.46 9.12
N ASP A 123 -9.49 -0.20 9.88
CA ASP A 123 -9.06 1.14 10.28
C ASP A 123 -7.84 1.65 9.49
N LYS A 124 -7.42 0.93 8.46
CA LYS A 124 -6.31 1.30 7.58
C LYS A 124 -6.83 2.05 6.35
N PHE A 125 -6.70 3.37 6.34
CA PHE A 125 -7.13 4.21 5.21
C PHE A 125 -6.53 3.77 3.88
N LEU A 126 -5.31 3.23 3.90
CA LEU A 126 -4.57 2.84 2.70
C LEU A 126 -5.23 1.66 1.98
N TYR A 127 -5.87 0.74 2.71
CA TYR A 127 -6.54 -0.42 2.10
C TYR A 127 -7.75 0.02 1.25
N TYR A 128 -8.55 0.94 1.77
CA TYR A 128 -9.65 1.55 1.03
C TYR A 128 -9.14 2.40 -0.14
N PHE A 129 -8.10 3.21 0.10
CA PHE A 129 -7.50 4.01 -0.97
C PHE A 129 -7.04 3.16 -2.15
N LYS A 130 -6.34 2.06 -1.87
CA LYS A 130 -5.85 1.15 -2.91
C LYS A 130 -6.98 0.45 -3.66
N ARG A 131 -7.97 -0.10 -2.96
CA ARG A 131 -9.14 -0.72 -3.60
C ARG A 131 -9.93 0.30 -4.42
N GLY A 132 -10.16 1.48 -3.88
CA GLY A 132 -10.82 2.59 -4.59
C GLY A 132 -10.08 3.01 -5.85
N THR A 133 -8.74 2.98 -5.83
CA THR A 133 -7.91 3.29 -7.02
C THR A 133 -8.10 2.22 -8.10
N VAL A 134 -8.15 0.94 -7.75
CA VAL A 134 -8.45 -0.13 -8.71
C VAL A 134 -9.86 0.06 -9.28
N TYR A 135 -10.87 0.33 -8.44
CA TYR A 135 -12.24 0.62 -8.93
C TYR A 135 -12.30 1.82 -9.86
N LEU A 136 -11.54 2.87 -9.55
CA LEU A 136 -11.47 4.07 -10.40
C LEU A 136 -10.92 3.74 -11.80
N ASN A 137 -9.85 2.96 -11.85
CA ASN A 137 -9.21 2.53 -13.09
C ASN A 137 -10.14 1.63 -13.93
N GLU A 138 -10.94 0.79 -13.27
CA GLU A 138 -11.96 -0.07 -13.88
C GLU A 138 -13.24 0.68 -14.28
N GLY A 139 -13.31 2.00 -14.05
CA GLY A 139 -14.51 2.79 -14.34
C GLY A 139 -15.69 2.55 -13.39
N LYS A 140 -15.47 1.84 -12.29
CA LYS A 140 -16.45 1.59 -11.22
C LYS A 140 -16.49 2.80 -10.28
N PHE A 141 -16.96 3.95 -10.81
CA PHE A 141 -16.82 5.25 -10.14
C PHE A 141 -17.59 5.35 -8.82
N LYS A 142 -18.71 4.62 -8.68
CA LYS A 142 -19.50 4.67 -7.45
C LYS A 142 -18.81 3.89 -6.32
N GLU A 143 -18.27 2.74 -6.64
CA GLU A 143 -17.48 1.92 -5.71
C GLU A 143 -16.20 2.67 -5.29
N ALA A 144 -15.53 3.33 -6.26
CA ALA A 144 -14.37 4.17 -5.98
C ALA A 144 -14.71 5.34 -5.04
N GLU A 145 -15.82 6.07 -5.29
CA GLU A 145 -16.30 7.14 -4.40
C GLU A 145 -16.49 6.64 -2.98
N ASN A 146 -17.14 5.47 -2.81
CA ASN A 146 -17.38 4.90 -1.48
C ASN A 146 -16.06 4.58 -0.76
N ASP A 147 -15.12 3.94 -1.42
CA ASP A 147 -13.83 3.59 -0.83
C ASP A 147 -12.99 4.84 -0.49
N PHE A 148 -12.98 5.86 -1.34
CA PHE A 148 -12.31 7.12 -0.99
C PHE A 148 -13.00 7.86 0.16
N ASN A 149 -14.31 7.71 0.33
CA ASN A 149 -15.00 8.25 1.50
C ASN A 149 -14.51 7.59 2.79
N GLU A 150 -14.41 6.26 2.82
CA GLU A 150 -13.86 5.53 3.98
C GLU A 150 -12.39 5.90 4.23
N SER A 151 -11.57 5.96 3.17
CA SER A 151 -10.18 6.41 3.28
C SER A 151 -10.07 7.80 3.89
N LEU A 152 -10.93 8.74 3.50
CA LEU A 152 -10.96 10.12 4.01
C LEU A 152 -11.62 10.24 5.40
N LEU A 153 -12.50 9.32 5.77
CA LEU A 153 -13.00 9.23 7.14
C LEU A 153 -11.87 8.88 8.11
N LEU A 154 -10.99 7.94 7.70
CA LEU A 154 -9.84 7.49 8.48
C LEU A 154 -8.66 8.46 8.42
N ASN A 155 -8.42 9.08 7.26
CA ASN A 155 -7.39 10.11 7.07
C ASN A 155 -7.91 11.30 6.25
N PRO A 156 -8.51 12.31 6.92
CA PRO A 156 -9.15 13.46 6.24
C PRO A 156 -8.20 14.35 5.41
N ARG A 157 -6.88 14.19 5.59
CA ARG A 157 -5.87 14.98 4.89
C ARG A 157 -5.09 14.16 3.85
N HIS A 158 -5.58 12.99 3.46
CA HIS A 158 -4.94 12.20 2.40
C HIS A 158 -5.27 12.83 1.04
N ASP A 159 -4.33 13.61 0.53
CA ASP A 159 -4.46 14.42 -0.70
C ASP A 159 -4.76 13.56 -1.94
N ASN A 160 -4.16 12.37 -2.07
CA ASN A 160 -4.43 11.46 -3.17
C ASN A 160 -5.86 10.88 -3.11
N SER A 161 -6.42 10.63 -1.92
CA SER A 161 -7.83 10.19 -1.83
C SER A 161 -8.80 11.30 -2.23
N LEU A 162 -8.52 12.56 -1.85
CA LEU A 162 -9.30 13.70 -2.30
C LEU A 162 -9.20 13.86 -3.83
N HIS A 163 -8.00 13.81 -4.38
CA HIS A 163 -7.78 13.92 -5.82
C HIS A 163 -8.57 12.85 -6.59
N ASN A 164 -8.41 11.58 -6.21
CA ASN A 164 -9.04 10.45 -6.89
C ASN A 164 -10.57 10.44 -6.67
N ARG A 165 -11.07 10.82 -5.47
CA ARG A 165 -12.52 11.01 -5.25
C ARG A 165 -13.06 12.11 -6.14
N GLY A 166 -12.33 13.21 -6.29
CA GLY A 166 -12.67 14.27 -7.25
C GLY A 166 -12.83 13.75 -8.67
N ILE A 167 -11.94 12.87 -9.14
CA ILE A 167 -12.07 12.22 -10.45
C ILE A 167 -13.34 11.36 -10.52
N ALA A 168 -13.57 10.51 -9.52
CA ALA A 168 -14.76 9.65 -9.47
C ALA A 168 -16.06 10.48 -9.47
N LEU A 169 -16.14 11.52 -8.64
CA LEU A 169 -17.27 12.45 -8.57
C LEU A 169 -17.51 13.18 -9.89
N TYR A 170 -16.46 13.62 -10.57
CA TYR A 170 -16.57 14.26 -11.88
C TYR A 170 -17.17 13.30 -12.93
N LYS A 171 -16.69 12.05 -12.96
CA LYS A 171 -17.23 11.00 -13.84
C LYS A 171 -18.68 10.65 -13.53
N LEU A 172 -19.12 10.83 -12.27
CA LEU A 172 -20.51 10.69 -11.84
C LEU A 172 -21.37 11.95 -12.06
N GLY A 173 -20.84 12.99 -12.74
CA GLY A 173 -21.56 14.24 -13.01
C GLY A 173 -21.65 15.19 -11.81
N GLN A 174 -21.01 14.89 -10.69
CA GLN A 174 -21.03 15.69 -9.45
C GLN A 174 -19.92 16.77 -9.46
N THR A 175 -19.82 17.54 -10.54
CA THR A 175 -18.71 18.46 -10.83
C THR A 175 -18.40 19.44 -9.68
N ARG A 176 -19.43 19.98 -8.99
CA ARG A 176 -19.20 20.92 -7.87
C ARG A 176 -18.45 20.26 -6.71
N LYS A 177 -18.81 19.03 -6.35
CA LYS A 177 -18.12 18.29 -5.30
C LYS A 177 -16.70 17.89 -5.73
N ALA A 178 -16.54 17.47 -6.99
CA ALA A 178 -15.22 17.17 -7.55
C ALA A 178 -14.28 18.39 -7.44
N CYS A 179 -14.77 19.57 -7.77
CA CYS A 179 -14.00 20.80 -7.66
C CYS A 179 -13.62 21.14 -6.20
N GLN A 180 -14.50 20.89 -5.24
CA GLN A 180 -14.17 21.05 -3.80
C GLN A 180 -13.05 20.11 -3.37
N ASP A 181 -13.11 18.85 -3.77
CA ASP A 181 -12.10 17.86 -3.45
C ASP A 181 -10.74 18.21 -4.08
N TRP A 182 -10.73 18.60 -5.35
CA TRP A 182 -9.49 19.02 -6.01
C TRP A 182 -8.87 20.29 -5.39
N CYS A 183 -9.70 21.26 -4.98
CA CYS A 183 -9.17 22.44 -4.26
C CYS A 183 -8.53 22.05 -2.93
N GLN A 184 -9.18 21.18 -2.16
CA GLN A 184 -8.63 20.69 -0.90
C GLN A 184 -7.36 19.86 -1.12
N ALA A 185 -7.32 19.03 -2.16
CA ALA A 185 -6.13 18.25 -2.51
C ALA A 185 -4.95 19.18 -2.91
N ASP A 186 -5.21 20.21 -3.71
CA ASP A 186 -4.21 21.20 -4.13
C ASP A 186 -3.65 21.98 -2.91
N GLU A 187 -4.51 22.39 -1.98
CA GLU A 187 -4.10 23.02 -0.72
C GLU A 187 -3.20 22.12 0.15
N LEU A 188 -3.35 20.79 0.00
CA LEU A 188 -2.52 19.79 0.67
C LEU A 188 -1.23 19.44 -0.10
N GLY A 189 -1.06 20.00 -1.30
CA GLY A 189 0.14 19.84 -2.11
C GLY A 189 0.01 18.86 -3.28
N ASN A 190 -1.18 18.36 -3.57
CA ASN A 190 -1.43 17.49 -4.72
C ASN A 190 -1.40 18.28 -6.03
N ARG A 191 -0.25 18.26 -6.72
CA ARG A 191 -0.02 19.04 -7.95
C ARG A 191 -0.89 18.62 -9.14
N TYR A 192 -1.40 17.41 -9.13
CA TYR A 192 -2.26 16.91 -10.22
C TYR A 192 -3.65 17.56 -10.20
N SER A 193 -4.10 18.01 -9.04
CA SER A 193 -5.42 18.64 -8.86
C SER A 193 -5.53 20.00 -9.56
N ALA A 194 -4.44 20.77 -9.64
CA ALA A 194 -4.42 22.09 -10.24
C ALA A 194 -4.90 22.10 -11.71
N SER A 195 -4.55 21.08 -12.50
CA SER A 195 -4.99 20.94 -13.88
C SER A 195 -6.50 20.70 -14.00
N HIS A 196 -7.05 19.85 -13.12
CA HIS A 196 -8.48 19.58 -13.05
C HIS A 196 -9.28 20.81 -12.64
N ILE A 197 -8.79 21.59 -11.66
CA ILE A 197 -9.41 22.86 -11.24
C ILE A 197 -9.49 23.82 -12.41
N LYS A 198 -8.37 24.04 -13.10
CA LYS A 198 -8.30 24.97 -14.24
C LYS A 198 -9.27 24.56 -15.36
N THR A 199 -9.38 23.28 -15.67
CA THR A 199 -10.15 22.79 -16.81
C THR A 199 -11.65 22.67 -16.50
N ASN A 200 -12.01 22.20 -15.31
CA ASN A 200 -13.37 21.75 -15.02
C ASN A 200 -14.12 22.64 -14.03
N CYS A 201 -13.42 23.56 -13.33
CA CYS A 201 -14.01 24.30 -12.22
C CYS A 201 -14.20 25.79 -12.49
N SER A 202 -13.93 26.26 -13.71
CA SER A 202 -14.00 27.71 -14.08
C SER A 202 -15.39 28.34 -13.83
N MET A 203 -16.46 27.57 -13.90
CA MET A 203 -17.84 28.02 -13.63
C MET A 203 -18.17 28.07 -12.12
N PHE A 204 -17.34 27.48 -11.31
CA PHE A 204 -17.48 27.47 -9.86
C PHE A 204 -16.27 28.22 -9.29
N ASP A 205 -16.45 28.84 -8.13
CA ASP A 205 -15.31 29.39 -7.38
C ASP A 205 -15.07 28.52 -6.13
N PRO A 206 -14.69 27.22 -6.32
CA PRO A 206 -14.69 26.24 -5.24
C PRO A 206 -13.54 26.44 -4.28
N CYS A 207 -12.49 27.15 -4.72
CA CYS A 207 -11.28 27.39 -3.94
C CYS A 207 -11.30 28.70 -3.15
N LYS A 208 -12.41 29.47 -3.19
CA LYS A 208 -12.57 30.62 -2.31
C LYS A 208 -12.70 30.17 -0.87
N ARG A 209 -11.67 30.44 -0.09
CA ARG A 209 -11.75 30.33 1.37
C ARG A 209 -12.97 31.08 1.86
N LYS A 210 -13.86 30.41 2.61
CA LYS A 210 -14.77 31.15 3.48
C LYS A 210 -13.88 31.95 4.44
N ARG A 211 -13.80 33.28 4.18
CA ARG A 211 -13.19 34.25 5.08
C ARG A 211 -13.95 34.27 6.39
#